data_f97133cd8c41fb52eb6f91d49990d3b7
#
_entry.id   f97133cd8c41fb52eb6f91d49990d3b7
#
_cell.length_a   1.000
_cell.length_b   1.000
_cell.length_c   1.000
_cell.angle_alpha   90.00
_cell.angle_beta   90.00
_cell.angle_gamma   90.00
#
_symmetry.space_group_name_H-M   'P 1'
#
loop_
_entity.id
_entity.type
_entity.pdbx_description
1 polymer ?
#
loop_
_entity_poly.entity_id
_entity_poly.type
_entity_poly.pdbx_seq_one_letter_code
_entity_poly.pdbx_strand_id
1 'polypeptide(L)'
;MRLDYPLNNVNTYETVGEFLQKAESRFGDRPAVTVYDWEGKEHCYTYRMLARDAKALALVLLDMGIAGKHLAIAGENGYEWLVMFLACCSVGAVALPVDVEQQDEKILQCIRYGDSCMAAVSREYEFLFQDFPGCPVLCLWDAHSDNSFPSLLLRGYEALKSREEELNLAMDKVQADETAVIIYTSGTLSSPKPVMLSHGNIMFNACHAQALVEAGDKAYTCLPLYHAYSLVCGALNVLTQGQHLGLNGSVKNWMRDLRLFCPEMILLVPMMMESLIRSIRLEQKRDGTREEAKKALKRYQSRKKYHLSCSPFVHDALTRVLGDSVSLIICGGAQQNERLAQEFGCYGICVLQGYGVTECGPLISVNRNRRHRENSVGVLLPETRVKIRDGEILVKGPSVFKGYYKADGETKKAFSDGWFCTGDLGYMDRKGFLYITGRKRIWWCSATVKKWCPRSWRSSYCRSLLSGK
;
A
#
# COMPACT_ATOMS: atom_id res chain seq x y z
N MET A 1 20.03 20.56 2.57
CA MET A 1 20.84 19.65 3.39
C MET A 1 21.35 18.55 2.46
N ARG A 2 22.65 18.39 2.26
CA ARG A 2 23.19 17.31 1.43
C ARG A 2 22.98 15.99 2.18
N LEU A 3 22.36 15.00 1.55
CA LEU A 3 22.32 13.66 2.06
C LEU A 3 23.77 13.11 2.08
N ASP A 4 24.28 12.75 3.24
CA ASP A 4 25.67 12.28 3.41
C ASP A 4 25.90 10.84 2.89
N TYR A 5 24.96 10.31 2.07
CA TYR A 5 25.02 8.95 1.55
C TYR A 5 24.26 8.83 0.22
N PRO A 6 24.72 7.98 -0.70
CA PRO A 6 24.11 7.84 -2.01
C PRO A 6 22.68 7.29 -1.90
N LEU A 7 21.81 7.76 -2.79
CA LEU A 7 20.51 7.16 -3.03
C LEU A 7 20.68 5.92 -3.92
N ASN A 8 19.78 4.96 -3.77
CA ASN A 8 19.69 3.84 -4.70
C ASN A 8 19.20 4.36 -6.07
N ASN A 9 19.67 3.75 -7.15
CA ASN A 9 19.10 3.98 -8.47
C ASN A 9 17.71 3.34 -8.53
N VAL A 10 16.74 4.10 -9.01
CA VAL A 10 15.35 3.66 -9.13
C VAL A 10 14.81 3.93 -10.53
N ASN A 11 13.88 3.11 -10.95
CA ASN A 11 13.10 3.37 -12.16
C ASN A 11 12.08 4.47 -11.87
N THR A 12 11.91 5.40 -12.79
CA THR A 12 10.97 6.51 -12.66
C THR A 12 10.01 6.54 -13.84
N TYR A 13 8.78 6.93 -13.55
CA TYR A 13 7.68 7.10 -14.50
C TYR A 13 6.82 8.27 -14.04
N GLU A 14 6.29 9.05 -14.98
CA GLU A 14 5.44 10.21 -14.66
C GLU A 14 3.98 9.82 -14.50
N THR A 15 3.52 8.82 -15.28
CA THR A 15 2.13 8.35 -15.26
C THR A 15 2.04 6.83 -15.13
N VAL A 16 0.86 6.33 -14.73
CA VAL A 16 0.58 4.89 -14.73
C VAL A 16 0.61 4.33 -16.14
N GLY A 17 0.14 5.10 -17.13
CA GLY A 17 0.19 4.72 -18.54
C GLY A 17 1.62 4.52 -19.03
N GLU A 18 2.53 5.45 -18.75
CA GLU A 18 3.95 5.33 -19.08
C GLU A 18 4.59 4.07 -18.47
N PHE A 19 4.25 3.76 -17.21
CA PHE A 19 4.71 2.51 -16.60
C PHE A 19 4.26 1.29 -17.39
N LEU A 20 2.96 1.21 -17.73
CA LEU A 20 2.41 0.07 -18.49
C LEU A 20 3.02 -0.08 -19.89
N GLN A 21 3.21 1.03 -20.61
CA GLN A 21 3.85 1.00 -21.94
C GLN A 21 5.28 0.44 -21.87
N LYS A 22 6.02 0.76 -20.80
CA LYS A 22 7.41 0.34 -20.63
C LYS A 22 7.59 -1.00 -19.90
N ALA A 23 6.58 -1.45 -19.14
CA ALA A 23 6.69 -2.63 -18.28
C ALA A 23 7.00 -3.92 -19.07
N GLU A 24 6.30 -4.14 -20.19
CA GLU A 24 6.50 -5.33 -21.01
C GLU A 24 7.91 -5.39 -21.63
N SER A 25 8.37 -4.28 -22.23
CA SER A 25 9.69 -4.23 -22.86
C SER A 25 10.84 -4.27 -21.86
N ARG A 26 10.62 -3.74 -20.65
CA ARG A 26 11.65 -3.62 -19.62
C ARG A 26 11.79 -4.85 -18.75
N PHE A 27 10.69 -5.50 -18.41
CA PHE A 27 10.66 -6.60 -17.45
C PHE A 27 10.21 -7.94 -18.06
N GLY A 28 9.46 -7.92 -19.15
CA GLY A 28 9.11 -9.09 -19.96
C GLY A 28 8.44 -10.22 -19.18
N ASP A 29 9.04 -11.39 -19.23
CA ASP A 29 8.51 -12.61 -18.60
C ASP A 29 8.90 -12.78 -17.13
N ARG A 30 9.50 -11.76 -16.51
CA ARG A 30 9.74 -11.77 -15.06
C ARG A 30 8.40 -11.85 -14.32
N PRO A 31 8.32 -12.62 -13.20
CA PRO A 31 7.14 -12.61 -12.33
C PRO A 31 6.82 -11.18 -11.85
N ALA A 32 5.57 -10.76 -12.02
CA ALA A 32 5.09 -9.46 -11.57
C ALA A 32 4.21 -9.60 -10.32
N VAL A 33 3.19 -10.46 -10.39
CA VAL A 33 2.22 -10.62 -9.31
C VAL A 33 1.94 -12.11 -9.09
N THR A 34 1.97 -12.53 -7.82
CA THR A 34 1.45 -13.82 -7.39
C THR A 34 0.31 -13.63 -6.40
N VAL A 35 -0.79 -14.33 -6.64
CA VAL A 35 -1.92 -14.49 -5.72
C VAL A 35 -2.19 -15.97 -5.44
N TYR A 36 -2.80 -16.26 -4.30
CA TYR A 36 -3.19 -17.62 -3.94
C TYR A 36 -4.70 -17.70 -3.81
N ASP A 37 -5.30 -18.75 -4.38
CA ASP A 37 -6.72 -19.00 -4.22
C ASP A 37 -7.07 -19.55 -2.82
N TRP A 38 -8.33 -19.85 -2.59
CA TRP A 38 -8.81 -20.34 -1.29
C TRP A 38 -8.19 -21.69 -0.89
N GLU A 39 -7.79 -22.54 -1.85
CA GLU A 39 -7.10 -23.82 -1.62
C GLU A 39 -5.59 -23.65 -1.40
N GLY A 40 -5.03 -22.47 -1.72
CA GLY A 40 -3.61 -22.19 -1.66
C GLY A 40 -2.86 -22.52 -2.95
N LYS A 41 -3.57 -22.68 -4.06
CA LYS A 41 -2.97 -22.83 -5.39
C LYS A 41 -2.44 -21.49 -5.85
N GLU A 42 -1.22 -21.52 -6.36
CA GLU A 42 -0.51 -20.33 -6.86
C GLU A 42 -1.01 -19.93 -8.25
N HIS A 43 -1.24 -18.64 -8.43
CA HIS A 43 -1.48 -17.99 -9.71
C HIS A 43 -0.44 -16.87 -9.88
N CYS A 44 0.53 -17.12 -10.78
CA CYS A 44 1.63 -16.19 -11.05
C CYS A 44 1.47 -15.53 -12.41
N TYR A 45 1.50 -14.21 -12.44
CA TYR A 45 1.39 -13.38 -13.64
C TYR A 45 2.70 -12.67 -13.90
N THR A 46 3.16 -12.69 -15.15
CA THR A 46 4.38 -11.98 -15.57
C THR A 46 4.09 -10.51 -15.85
N TYR A 47 5.15 -9.69 -15.98
CA TYR A 47 4.99 -8.28 -16.40
C TYR A 47 4.38 -8.17 -17.79
N ARG A 48 4.69 -9.09 -18.70
CA ARG A 48 4.07 -9.17 -20.02
C ARG A 48 2.55 -9.41 -19.89
N MET A 49 2.13 -10.36 -19.07
CA MET A 49 0.71 -10.63 -18.82
C MET A 49 0.04 -9.42 -18.19
N LEU A 50 0.61 -8.85 -17.12
CA LEU A 50 0.06 -7.70 -16.43
C LEU A 50 -0.13 -6.49 -17.38
N ALA A 51 0.87 -6.18 -18.19
CA ALA A 51 0.79 -5.07 -19.14
C ALA A 51 -0.25 -5.31 -20.21
N ARG A 52 -0.32 -6.52 -20.78
CA ARG A 52 -1.30 -6.87 -21.81
C ARG A 52 -2.73 -6.90 -21.28
N ASP A 53 -2.96 -7.45 -20.09
CA ASP A 53 -4.28 -7.49 -19.45
C ASP A 53 -4.76 -6.06 -19.13
N ALA A 54 -3.88 -5.23 -18.56
CA ALA A 54 -4.22 -3.85 -18.28
C ALA A 54 -4.49 -3.02 -19.55
N LYS A 55 -3.70 -3.20 -20.61
CA LYS A 55 -3.94 -2.55 -21.92
C LYS A 55 -5.26 -3.03 -22.56
N ALA A 56 -5.54 -4.34 -22.54
CA ALA A 56 -6.76 -4.91 -23.04
C ALA A 56 -7.99 -4.29 -22.36
N LEU A 57 -7.96 -4.28 -21.03
CA LEU A 57 -9.04 -3.70 -20.23
C LEU A 57 -9.15 -2.19 -20.42
N ALA A 58 -8.03 -1.48 -20.53
CA ALA A 58 -7.98 -0.04 -20.78
C ALA A 58 -8.71 0.35 -22.08
N LEU A 59 -8.53 -0.43 -23.15
CA LEU A 59 -9.21 -0.19 -24.43
C LEU A 59 -10.72 -0.41 -24.32
N VAL A 60 -11.15 -1.45 -23.59
CA VAL A 60 -12.58 -1.67 -23.31
C VAL A 60 -13.17 -0.52 -22.48
N LEU A 61 -12.45 -0.04 -21.49
CA LEU A 61 -12.90 1.10 -20.67
C LEU A 61 -12.99 2.39 -21.51
N LEU A 62 -12.08 2.61 -22.46
CA LEU A 62 -12.17 3.72 -23.42
C LEU A 62 -13.43 3.63 -24.27
N ASP A 63 -13.76 2.45 -24.79
CA ASP A 63 -14.97 2.20 -25.55
C ASP A 63 -16.24 2.44 -24.73
N MET A 64 -16.16 2.22 -23.42
CA MET A 64 -17.23 2.54 -22.47
C MET A 64 -17.28 4.03 -22.10
N GLY A 65 -16.37 4.86 -22.63
CA GLY A 65 -16.35 6.29 -22.42
C GLY A 65 -15.94 6.73 -21.02
N ILE A 66 -14.98 6.02 -20.39
CA ILE A 66 -14.54 6.29 -19.01
C ILE A 66 -13.55 7.46 -18.90
N ALA A 67 -12.82 7.79 -19.98
CA ALA A 67 -11.79 8.84 -19.96
C ALA A 67 -12.31 10.15 -19.34
N GLY A 68 -11.57 10.70 -18.39
CA GLY A 68 -11.93 11.89 -17.62
C GLY A 68 -13.08 11.69 -16.62
N LYS A 69 -13.57 10.46 -16.42
CA LYS A 69 -14.63 10.12 -15.46
C LYS A 69 -14.07 9.27 -14.33
N HIS A 70 -14.92 8.99 -13.33
CA HIS A 70 -14.53 8.23 -12.16
C HIS A 70 -15.07 6.81 -12.18
N LEU A 71 -14.23 5.85 -11.81
CA LEU A 71 -14.54 4.43 -11.69
C LEU A 71 -14.33 3.98 -10.24
N ALA A 72 -15.40 3.57 -9.57
CA ALA A 72 -15.29 2.96 -8.25
C ALA A 72 -14.72 1.53 -8.35
N ILE A 73 -13.79 1.16 -7.48
CA ILE A 73 -13.27 -0.19 -7.37
C ILE A 73 -13.57 -0.70 -5.98
N ALA A 74 -14.53 -1.61 -5.85
CA ALA A 74 -15.03 -2.14 -4.59
C ALA A 74 -14.79 -3.64 -4.51
N GLY A 75 -13.80 -4.05 -3.73
CA GLY A 75 -13.48 -5.46 -3.62
C GLY A 75 -12.26 -5.73 -2.74
N GLU A 76 -12.02 -7.02 -2.55
CA GLU A 76 -10.81 -7.52 -1.90
C GLU A 76 -9.60 -7.34 -2.82
N ASN A 77 -8.40 -7.46 -2.24
CA ASN A 77 -7.18 -7.49 -3.03
C ASN A 77 -7.22 -8.68 -4.00
N GLY A 78 -6.76 -8.46 -5.22
CA GLY A 78 -6.67 -9.47 -6.25
C GLY A 78 -5.95 -8.95 -7.48
N TYR A 79 -5.59 -9.87 -8.36
CA TYR A 79 -4.99 -9.52 -9.64
C TYR A 79 -5.95 -8.65 -10.47
N GLU A 80 -7.23 -9.01 -10.49
CA GLU A 80 -8.31 -8.35 -11.22
C GLU A 80 -8.50 -6.91 -10.73
N TRP A 81 -8.46 -6.71 -9.42
CA TRP A 81 -8.54 -5.39 -8.80
C TRP A 81 -7.37 -4.50 -9.25
N LEU A 82 -6.16 -5.06 -9.23
CA LEU A 82 -4.94 -4.35 -9.62
C LEU A 82 -4.93 -4.01 -11.11
N VAL A 83 -5.31 -4.96 -11.98
CA VAL A 83 -5.42 -4.74 -13.43
C VAL A 83 -6.46 -3.67 -13.73
N MET A 84 -7.62 -3.69 -13.06
CA MET A 84 -8.67 -2.67 -13.19
C MET A 84 -8.16 -1.28 -12.81
N PHE A 85 -7.44 -1.16 -11.69
CA PHE A 85 -6.82 0.10 -11.26
C PHE A 85 -5.83 0.63 -12.31
N LEU A 86 -4.93 -0.22 -12.77
CA LEU A 86 -3.92 0.15 -13.78
C LEU A 86 -4.57 0.55 -15.11
N ALA A 87 -5.55 -0.20 -15.58
CA ALA A 87 -6.28 0.08 -16.80
C ALA A 87 -7.05 1.41 -16.71
N CYS A 88 -7.78 1.63 -15.62
CA CYS A 88 -8.52 2.87 -15.37
C CYS A 88 -7.60 4.09 -15.43
N CYS A 89 -6.54 4.09 -14.62
CA CYS A 89 -5.63 5.23 -14.55
C CYS A 89 -4.89 5.48 -15.87
N SER A 90 -4.52 4.42 -16.61
CA SER A 90 -3.71 4.54 -17.83
C SER A 90 -4.40 5.33 -18.95
N VAL A 91 -5.71 5.43 -18.94
CA VAL A 91 -6.52 6.15 -19.94
C VAL A 91 -7.12 7.46 -19.43
N GLY A 92 -6.57 7.99 -18.33
CA GLY A 92 -7.00 9.28 -17.77
C GLY A 92 -8.34 9.22 -17.05
N ALA A 93 -8.81 8.03 -16.67
CA ALA A 93 -9.92 7.91 -15.75
C ALA A 93 -9.41 7.98 -14.30
N VAL A 94 -10.27 8.42 -13.38
CA VAL A 94 -9.95 8.54 -11.96
C VAL A 94 -10.42 7.30 -11.22
N ALA A 95 -9.51 6.54 -10.66
CA ALA A 95 -9.85 5.42 -9.80
C ALA A 95 -10.40 5.90 -8.45
N LEU A 96 -11.45 5.26 -7.97
CA LEU A 96 -12.04 5.48 -6.65
C LEU A 96 -11.99 4.16 -5.86
N PRO A 97 -10.85 3.82 -5.24
CA PRO A 97 -10.76 2.67 -4.35
C PRO A 97 -11.70 2.80 -3.16
N VAL A 98 -12.56 1.81 -2.97
CA VAL A 98 -13.60 1.86 -1.93
C VAL A 98 -13.22 0.97 -0.76
N ASP A 99 -13.26 1.53 0.45
CA ASP A 99 -13.10 0.76 1.69
C ASP A 99 -14.35 -0.08 1.93
N VAL A 100 -14.31 -1.33 1.51
CA VAL A 100 -15.41 -2.30 1.59
C VAL A 100 -15.67 -2.82 3.01
N GLU A 101 -14.86 -2.44 3.99
CA GLU A 101 -15.06 -2.78 5.40
C GLU A 101 -15.92 -1.75 6.15
N GLN A 102 -16.30 -0.66 5.47
CA GLN A 102 -17.27 0.31 5.97
C GLN A 102 -18.69 -0.30 6.02
N GLN A 103 -19.61 0.44 6.57
CA GLN A 103 -21.04 0.11 6.47
C GLN A 103 -21.53 0.35 5.04
N ASP A 104 -22.43 -0.49 4.54
CA ASP A 104 -22.94 -0.47 3.17
C ASP A 104 -23.41 0.91 2.71
N GLU A 105 -24.16 1.62 3.57
CA GLU A 105 -24.62 2.98 3.29
C GLU A 105 -23.47 3.97 3.08
N LYS A 106 -22.36 3.82 3.83
CA LYS A 106 -21.16 4.67 3.66
C LYS A 106 -20.41 4.34 2.38
N ILE A 107 -20.34 3.07 2.00
CA ILE A 107 -19.77 2.62 0.72
C ILE A 107 -20.51 3.33 -0.42
N LEU A 108 -21.83 3.20 -0.46
CA LEU A 108 -22.66 3.82 -1.49
C LEU A 108 -22.59 5.35 -1.46
N GLN A 109 -22.52 5.96 -0.27
CA GLN A 109 -22.33 7.39 -0.12
C GLN A 109 -20.99 7.87 -0.69
N CYS A 110 -19.90 7.15 -0.46
CA CYS A 110 -18.57 7.48 -1.02
C CYS A 110 -18.59 7.42 -2.55
N ILE A 111 -19.23 6.39 -3.11
CA ILE A 111 -19.34 6.20 -4.56
C ILE A 111 -20.15 7.34 -5.21
N ARG A 112 -21.30 7.69 -4.61
CA ARG A 112 -22.14 8.81 -5.09
C ARG A 112 -21.43 10.16 -4.97
N TYR A 113 -20.80 10.42 -3.81
CA TYR A 113 -20.06 11.67 -3.57
C TYR A 113 -18.87 11.81 -4.52
N GLY A 114 -18.22 10.67 -4.84
CA GLY A 114 -17.11 10.60 -5.78
C GLY A 114 -17.52 10.65 -7.25
N ASP A 115 -18.81 10.87 -7.60
CA ASP A 115 -19.34 10.93 -8.97
C ASP A 115 -18.91 9.74 -9.84
N SER A 116 -18.84 8.55 -9.26
CA SER A 116 -18.49 7.36 -10.04
C SER A 116 -19.58 7.06 -11.06
N CYS A 117 -19.21 7.04 -12.32
CA CYS A 117 -20.11 6.69 -13.41
C CYS A 117 -20.14 5.19 -13.71
N MET A 118 -19.25 4.42 -13.10
CA MET A 118 -19.09 2.98 -13.28
C MET A 118 -18.49 2.38 -12.00
N ALA A 119 -18.78 1.11 -11.71
CA ALA A 119 -18.20 0.39 -10.58
C ALA A 119 -17.65 -0.96 -11.01
N ALA A 120 -16.42 -1.26 -10.60
CA ALA A 120 -15.81 -2.58 -10.70
C ALA A 120 -15.89 -3.26 -9.33
N VAL A 121 -16.53 -4.42 -9.23
CA VAL A 121 -16.98 -4.96 -7.96
C VAL A 121 -16.60 -6.44 -7.83
N SER A 122 -16.08 -6.86 -6.68
CA SER A 122 -15.89 -8.27 -6.34
C SER A 122 -17.23 -8.93 -6.01
N ARG A 123 -17.33 -10.24 -6.18
CA ARG A 123 -18.54 -11.04 -5.98
C ARG A 123 -19.22 -10.80 -4.64
N GLU A 124 -18.44 -10.66 -3.58
CA GLU A 124 -18.94 -10.49 -2.22
C GLU A 124 -19.69 -9.16 -2.01
N TYR A 125 -19.48 -8.17 -2.88
CA TYR A 125 -20.06 -6.82 -2.77
C TYR A 125 -21.05 -6.48 -3.89
N GLU A 126 -21.33 -7.42 -4.81
CA GLU A 126 -22.27 -7.22 -5.93
C GLU A 126 -23.67 -6.80 -5.44
N PHE A 127 -24.13 -7.37 -4.33
CA PHE A 127 -25.45 -7.08 -3.76
C PHE A 127 -25.66 -5.60 -3.43
N LEU A 128 -24.60 -4.84 -3.16
CA LEU A 128 -24.67 -3.41 -2.88
C LEU A 128 -25.09 -2.58 -4.11
N PHE A 129 -24.93 -3.15 -5.30
CA PHE A 129 -25.12 -2.44 -6.55
C PHE A 129 -26.40 -2.87 -7.29
N GLN A 130 -27.17 -3.84 -6.78
CA GLN A 130 -28.39 -4.32 -7.40
C GLN A 130 -29.43 -3.21 -7.57
N ASP A 131 -29.51 -2.30 -6.61
CA ASP A 131 -30.43 -1.16 -6.61
C ASP A 131 -29.71 0.19 -6.80
N PHE A 132 -28.52 0.20 -7.42
CA PHE A 132 -27.74 1.42 -7.66
C PHE A 132 -27.97 1.92 -9.09
N PRO A 133 -29.00 2.76 -9.35
CA PRO A 133 -29.41 3.11 -10.69
C PRO A 133 -28.39 4.00 -11.40
N GLY A 134 -28.17 3.71 -12.69
CA GLY A 134 -27.35 4.55 -13.56
C GLY A 134 -25.83 4.35 -13.46
N CYS A 135 -25.37 3.33 -12.73
CA CYS A 135 -23.95 2.97 -12.63
C CYS A 135 -23.71 1.56 -13.19
N PRO A 136 -23.18 1.40 -14.41
CA PRO A 136 -22.81 0.10 -14.93
C PRO A 136 -21.84 -0.63 -14.00
N VAL A 137 -22.10 -1.91 -13.75
CA VAL A 137 -21.28 -2.75 -12.87
C VAL A 137 -20.44 -3.68 -13.72
N LEU A 138 -19.12 -3.69 -13.44
CA LEU A 138 -18.14 -4.62 -13.99
C LEU A 138 -17.81 -5.65 -12.90
N CYS A 139 -17.90 -6.93 -13.24
CA CYS A 139 -17.63 -8.01 -12.29
C CYS A 139 -16.14 -8.36 -12.29
N LEU A 140 -15.47 -8.19 -11.15
CA LEU A 140 -14.05 -8.54 -10.97
C LEU A 140 -13.84 -10.05 -10.75
N TRP A 141 -14.73 -10.90 -11.26
CA TRP A 141 -14.63 -12.35 -11.18
C TRP A 141 -15.22 -12.99 -12.44
N ASP A 142 -15.04 -14.31 -12.58
CA ASP A 142 -15.68 -15.07 -13.63
C ASP A 142 -17.18 -15.21 -13.33
N ALA A 143 -17.96 -14.45 -14.07
CA ALA A 143 -19.43 -14.46 -14.02
C ALA A 143 -19.96 -14.74 -15.41
N HIS A 144 -21.16 -15.36 -15.50
CA HIS A 144 -21.88 -15.54 -16.76
C HIS A 144 -22.47 -14.20 -17.25
N SER A 145 -21.58 -13.25 -17.58
CA SER A 145 -21.91 -11.88 -17.93
C SER A 145 -20.88 -11.32 -18.91
N ASP A 146 -21.34 -10.52 -19.87
CA ASP A 146 -20.47 -9.80 -20.82
C ASP A 146 -19.59 -8.74 -20.12
N ASN A 147 -19.95 -8.37 -18.88
CA ASN A 147 -19.21 -7.43 -18.04
C ASN A 147 -18.31 -8.13 -17.01
N SER A 148 -18.13 -9.44 -17.11
CA SER A 148 -17.17 -10.15 -16.25
C SER A 148 -15.72 -9.89 -16.67
N PHE A 149 -14.78 -9.93 -15.74
CA PHE A 149 -13.37 -9.65 -15.99
C PHE A 149 -12.81 -10.52 -17.15
N PRO A 150 -13.05 -11.85 -17.21
CA PRO A 150 -12.60 -12.66 -18.34
C PRO A 150 -13.21 -12.24 -19.68
N SER A 151 -14.52 -11.91 -19.71
CA SER A 151 -15.20 -11.46 -20.91
C SER A 151 -14.68 -10.11 -21.41
N LEU A 152 -14.43 -9.18 -20.49
CA LEU A 152 -13.82 -7.87 -20.79
C LEU A 152 -12.41 -8.04 -21.35
N LEU A 153 -11.57 -8.92 -20.76
CA LEU A 153 -10.25 -9.21 -21.28
C LEU A 153 -10.29 -9.79 -22.69
N LEU A 154 -11.15 -10.75 -22.96
CA LEU A 154 -11.29 -11.32 -24.31
C LEU A 154 -11.64 -10.26 -25.34
N ARG A 155 -12.61 -9.40 -25.06
CA ARG A 155 -12.98 -8.27 -25.93
C ARG A 155 -11.78 -7.33 -26.13
N GLY A 156 -11.06 -7.01 -25.06
CA GLY A 156 -9.89 -6.14 -25.12
C GLY A 156 -8.75 -6.73 -25.93
N TYR A 157 -8.46 -8.02 -25.79
CA TYR A 157 -7.45 -8.69 -26.60
C TYR A 157 -7.76 -8.70 -28.10
N GLU A 158 -9.03 -8.91 -28.48
CA GLU A 158 -9.43 -8.81 -29.88
C GLU A 158 -9.26 -7.37 -30.39
N ALA A 159 -9.66 -6.37 -29.61
CA ALA A 159 -9.50 -4.97 -29.98
C ALA A 159 -8.02 -4.55 -30.11
N LEU A 160 -7.15 -5.00 -29.20
CA LEU A 160 -5.72 -4.70 -29.23
C LEU A 160 -5.00 -5.14 -30.52
N LYS A 161 -5.47 -6.18 -31.21
CA LYS A 161 -4.86 -6.66 -32.48
C LYS A 161 -4.81 -5.57 -33.55
N SER A 162 -5.69 -4.59 -33.51
CA SER A 162 -5.81 -3.54 -34.52
C SER A 162 -5.76 -2.12 -33.96
N ARG A 163 -5.87 -1.92 -32.63
CA ARG A 163 -6.06 -0.61 -32.01
C ARG A 163 -5.02 -0.29 -30.92
N GLU A 164 -3.90 -1.02 -30.87
CA GLU A 164 -2.86 -0.77 -29.86
C GLU A 164 -2.25 0.64 -29.99
N GLU A 165 -2.07 1.14 -31.22
CA GLU A 165 -1.58 2.50 -31.46
C GLU A 165 -2.54 3.58 -30.96
N GLU A 166 -3.85 3.39 -31.17
CA GLU A 166 -4.91 4.27 -30.64
C GLU A 166 -4.86 4.33 -29.11
N LEU A 167 -4.71 3.17 -28.47
CA LEU A 167 -4.57 3.10 -27.00
C LEU A 167 -3.32 3.84 -26.53
N ASN A 168 -2.16 3.60 -27.15
CA ASN A 168 -0.92 4.27 -26.80
C ASN A 168 -1.05 5.81 -26.92
N LEU A 169 -1.67 6.30 -27.98
CA LEU A 169 -1.97 7.73 -28.15
C LEU A 169 -2.91 8.27 -27.06
N ALA A 170 -3.86 7.47 -26.58
CA ALA A 170 -4.72 7.86 -25.46
C ALA A 170 -3.94 7.93 -24.14
N MET A 171 -3.08 6.96 -23.90
CA MET A 171 -2.22 6.92 -22.72
C MET A 171 -1.20 8.09 -22.69
N ASP A 172 -0.63 8.45 -23.85
CA ASP A 172 0.33 9.57 -23.98
C ASP A 172 -0.30 10.95 -23.72
N LYS A 173 -1.63 11.07 -23.84
CA LYS A 173 -2.35 12.31 -23.52
C LYS A 173 -2.49 12.57 -22.03
N VAL A 174 -2.39 11.52 -21.21
CA VAL A 174 -2.55 11.61 -19.74
C VAL A 174 -1.37 12.35 -19.15
N GLN A 175 -1.63 13.45 -18.44
CA GLN A 175 -0.58 14.27 -17.85
C GLN A 175 -0.31 13.91 -16.39
N ALA A 176 0.93 14.12 -15.94
CA ALA A 176 1.35 13.81 -14.59
C ALA A 176 0.58 14.57 -13.50
N ASP A 177 0.07 15.76 -13.83
CA ASP A 177 -0.72 16.58 -12.91
C ASP A 177 -2.22 16.24 -12.89
N GLU A 178 -2.72 15.39 -13.80
CA GLU A 178 -4.10 14.92 -13.78
C GLU A 178 -4.35 14.00 -12.58
N THR A 179 -5.57 14.06 -12.02
CA THR A 179 -5.96 13.20 -10.90
C THR A 179 -6.06 11.76 -11.36
N ALA A 180 -5.25 10.87 -10.75
CA ALA A 180 -5.29 9.43 -11.02
C ALA A 180 -6.21 8.69 -10.07
N VAL A 181 -6.29 9.15 -8.81
CA VAL A 181 -7.01 8.42 -7.77
C VAL A 181 -7.58 9.36 -6.72
N ILE A 182 -8.78 9.03 -6.24
CA ILE A 182 -9.41 9.67 -5.08
C ILE A 182 -9.49 8.64 -3.96
N ILE A 183 -8.76 8.85 -2.87
CA ILE A 183 -8.73 7.95 -1.71
C ILE A 183 -9.42 8.60 -0.52
N TYR A 184 -10.42 7.92 0.02
CA TYR A 184 -11.11 8.38 1.21
C TYR A 184 -10.29 8.09 2.47
N THR A 185 -9.90 9.15 3.18
CA THR A 185 -9.28 8.98 4.49
C THR A 185 -10.37 8.87 5.53
N SER A 186 -10.22 7.92 6.44
CA SER A 186 -11.07 7.80 7.60
C SER A 186 -10.78 8.97 8.57
N GLY A 187 -11.34 10.15 8.31
CA GLY A 187 -11.23 11.32 9.18
C GLY A 187 -11.70 11.02 10.61
N THR A 188 -11.13 11.73 11.58
CA THR A 188 -11.57 11.67 12.99
C THR A 188 -12.91 12.38 13.22
N LEU A 189 -13.46 13.02 12.20
CA LEU A 189 -14.73 13.75 12.18
C LEU A 189 -15.71 13.02 11.25
N SER A 190 -16.96 13.25 11.42
CA SER A 190 -18.16 12.58 10.91
C SER A 190 -18.22 12.19 9.41
N SER A 191 -17.29 12.61 8.56
CA SER A 191 -17.24 12.23 7.15
C SER A 191 -15.80 11.96 6.66
N PRO A 192 -15.58 10.90 5.86
CA PRO A 192 -14.31 10.63 5.19
C PRO A 192 -13.92 11.78 4.25
N LYS A 193 -12.63 12.14 4.20
CA LYS A 193 -12.14 13.18 3.27
C LYS A 193 -11.64 12.53 1.97
N PRO A 194 -12.14 12.95 0.81
CA PRO A 194 -11.72 12.43 -0.49
C PRO A 194 -10.44 13.14 -0.96
N VAL A 195 -9.30 12.51 -0.82
CA VAL A 195 -7.97 13.01 -1.17
C VAL A 195 -7.72 12.79 -2.66
N MET A 196 -7.52 13.84 -3.44
CA MET A 196 -7.14 13.76 -4.86
C MET A 196 -5.64 13.65 -5.00
N LEU A 197 -5.15 12.53 -5.54
CA LEU A 197 -3.75 12.32 -5.89
C LEU A 197 -3.59 12.27 -7.41
N SER A 198 -2.65 13.04 -7.94
CA SER A 198 -2.33 13.01 -9.36
C SER A 198 -1.46 11.80 -9.72
N HIS A 199 -1.31 11.52 -11.01
CA HIS A 199 -0.34 10.54 -11.50
C HIS A 199 1.05 10.84 -10.96
N GLY A 200 1.51 12.08 -11.09
CA GLY A 200 2.81 12.51 -10.56
C GLY A 200 2.94 12.31 -9.07
N ASN A 201 1.89 12.57 -8.26
CA ASN A 201 1.96 12.34 -6.81
C ASN A 201 2.20 10.87 -6.46
N ILE A 202 1.41 9.94 -7.05
CA ILE A 202 1.51 8.51 -6.74
C ILE A 202 2.76 7.88 -7.36
N MET A 203 3.10 8.24 -8.60
CA MET A 203 4.26 7.67 -9.30
C MET A 203 5.58 8.18 -8.70
N PHE A 204 5.66 9.47 -8.34
CA PHE A 204 6.83 9.97 -7.60
C PHE A 204 7.06 9.15 -6.32
N ASN A 205 6.00 8.94 -5.54
CA ASN A 205 6.10 8.21 -4.27
C ASN A 205 6.46 6.74 -4.49
N ALA A 206 5.78 6.06 -5.44
CA ALA A 206 6.04 4.67 -5.81
C ALA A 206 7.48 4.46 -6.31
N CYS A 207 7.98 5.34 -7.16
CA CYS A 207 9.33 5.20 -7.71
C CYS A 207 10.43 5.50 -6.68
N HIS A 208 10.27 6.55 -5.85
CA HIS A 208 11.34 7.04 -4.99
C HIS A 208 11.39 6.41 -3.59
N ALA A 209 10.39 5.62 -3.18
CA ALA A 209 10.45 4.94 -1.88
C ALA A 209 11.70 4.04 -1.76
N GLN A 210 12.08 3.33 -2.82
CA GLN A 210 13.28 2.49 -2.85
C GLN A 210 14.59 3.25 -3.09
N ALA A 211 14.55 4.55 -3.36
CA ALA A 211 15.76 5.36 -3.34
C ALA A 211 16.44 5.37 -1.96
N LEU A 212 15.67 5.11 -0.91
CA LEU A 212 16.13 5.08 0.48
C LEU A 212 16.26 3.66 1.05
N VAL A 213 15.56 2.67 0.47
CA VAL A 213 15.42 1.31 1.03
C VAL A 213 15.90 0.28 0.02
N GLU A 214 16.77 -0.62 0.45
CA GLU A 214 17.17 -1.83 -0.29
C GLU A 214 16.14 -2.93 -0.01
N ALA A 215 15.28 -3.25 -0.97
CA ALA A 215 14.07 -4.04 -0.75
C ALA A 215 14.14 -5.52 -1.14
N GLY A 216 15.17 -5.97 -1.85
CA GLY A 216 15.23 -7.32 -2.44
C GLY A 216 14.32 -7.46 -3.67
N ASP A 217 14.18 -8.69 -4.18
CA ASP A 217 13.44 -8.95 -5.43
C ASP A 217 11.98 -9.36 -5.21
N LYS A 218 11.62 -9.87 -4.03
CA LYS A 218 10.29 -10.37 -3.71
C LYS A 218 9.70 -9.61 -2.53
N ALA A 219 8.57 -8.97 -2.75
CA ALA A 219 7.86 -8.21 -1.72
C ALA A 219 6.42 -8.70 -1.53
N TYR A 220 5.93 -8.70 -0.30
CA TYR A 220 4.58 -9.13 0.02
C TYR A 220 3.79 -8.04 0.72
N THR A 221 2.54 -7.84 0.29
CA THR A 221 1.59 -6.98 0.98
C THR A 221 0.26 -7.72 1.22
N CYS A 222 -0.24 -7.62 2.43
CA CYS A 222 -1.56 -8.10 2.83
C CYS A 222 -2.47 -6.96 3.29
N LEU A 223 -2.01 -5.73 3.12
CA LEU A 223 -2.78 -4.54 3.43
C LEU A 223 -3.77 -4.26 2.29
N PRO A 224 -4.99 -3.77 2.59
CA PRO A 224 -5.98 -3.49 1.55
C PRO A 224 -5.51 -2.44 0.55
N LEU A 225 -5.69 -2.71 -0.75
CA LEU A 225 -5.27 -1.80 -1.85
C LEU A 225 -6.09 -0.50 -1.92
N TYR A 226 -7.24 -0.42 -1.27
CA TYR A 226 -7.97 0.84 -1.16
C TYR A 226 -7.32 1.87 -0.20
N HIS A 227 -6.21 1.50 0.46
CA HIS A 227 -5.40 2.44 1.23
C HIS A 227 -4.14 2.86 0.47
N ALA A 228 -3.82 4.16 0.49
CA ALA A 228 -2.65 4.71 -0.20
C ALA A 228 -1.34 3.99 0.15
N TYR A 229 -1.15 3.56 1.42
CA TYR A 229 0.05 2.87 1.85
C TYR A 229 0.26 1.54 1.12
N SER A 230 -0.78 0.72 1.05
CA SER A 230 -0.70 -0.56 0.34
C SER A 230 -0.63 -0.39 -1.18
N LEU A 231 -1.46 0.50 -1.74
CA LEU A 231 -1.51 0.73 -3.17
C LEU A 231 -0.18 1.28 -3.69
N VAL A 232 0.31 2.37 -3.10
CA VAL A 232 1.47 3.10 -3.63
C VAL A 232 2.79 2.52 -3.12
N CYS A 233 2.96 2.34 -1.80
CA CYS A 233 4.21 1.81 -1.25
C CYS A 233 4.29 0.28 -1.30
N GLY A 234 3.15 -0.41 -1.36
CA GLY A 234 3.08 -1.86 -1.51
C GLY A 234 3.11 -2.30 -2.96
N ALA A 235 2.03 -2.06 -3.72
CA ALA A 235 1.89 -2.60 -5.06
C ALA A 235 2.67 -1.79 -6.11
N LEU A 236 2.38 -0.49 -6.28
CA LEU A 236 3.02 0.31 -7.34
C LEU A 236 4.53 0.41 -7.16
N ASN A 237 5.02 0.58 -5.93
CA ASN A 237 6.45 0.66 -5.66
C ASN A 237 7.19 -0.61 -6.10
N VAL A 238 6.68 -1.78 -5.76
CA VAL A 238 7.27 -3.08 -6.13
C VAL A 238 7.26 -3.25 -7.66
N LEU A 239 6.11 -2.99 -8.29
CA LEU A 239 5.95 -3.17 -9.73
C LEU A 239 6.79 -2.20 -10.56
N THR A 240 6.89 -0.93 -10.18
CA THR A 240 7.70 0.06 -10.92
C THR A 240 9.19 -0.26 -10.89
N GLN A 241 9.66 -0.98 -9.88
CA GLN A 241 11.04 -1.42 -9.79
C GLN A 241 11.32 -2.78 -10.46
N GLY A 242 10.30 -3.41 -11.04
CA GLY A 242 10.43 -4.70 -11.72
C GLY A 242 10.61 -5.88 -10.78
N GLN A 243 10.15 -5.75 -9.54
CA GLN A 243 10.19 -6.77 -8.50
C GLN A 243 8.92 -7.63 -8.52
N HIS A 244 8.93 -8.73 -7.80
CA HIS A 244 7.83 -9.69 -7.72
C HIS A 244 6.95 -9.38 -6.51
N LEU A 245 5.69 -9.04 -6.75
CA LEU A 245 4.68 -8.74 -5.74
C LEU A 245 3.89 -10.00 -5.36
N GLY A 246 3.95 -10.40 -4.11
CA GLY A 246 2.96 -11.29 -3.51
C GLY A 246 1.79 -10.46 -2.96
N LEU A 247 0.61 -10.73 -3.47
CA LEU A 247 -0.60 -10.01 -3.09
C LEU A 247 -1.59 -10.97 -2.42
N ASN A 248 -1.98 -10.62 -1.19
CA ASN A 248 -2.96 -11.39 -0.46
C ASN A 248 -4.39 -11.08 -0.94
N GLY A 249 -5.16 -12.11 -1.28
CA GLY A 249 -6.57 -11.98 -1.64
C GLY A 249 -7.51 -11.99 -0.44
N SER A 250 -7.22 -12.76 0.60
CA SER A 250 -8.06 -12.86 1.79
C SER A 250 -7.28 -12.64 3.08
N VAL A 251 -7.75 -11.69 3.88
CA VAL A 251 -7.17 -11.38 5.20
C VAL A 251 -7.07 -12.62 6.12
N LYS A 252 -7.93 -13.61 5.95
CA LYS A 252 -7.91 -14.84 6.76
C LYS A 252 -6.69 -15.71 6.47
N ASN A 253 -6.18 -15.69 5.25
CA ASN A 253 -5.13 -16.58 4.77
C ASN A 253 -3.75 -15.93 4.66
N TRP A 254 -3.61 -14.65 5.05
CA TRP A 254 -2.40 -13.87 4.78
C TRP A 254 -1.10 -14.50 5.30
N MET A 255 -1.11 -15.19 6.46
CA MET A 255 0.08 -15.87 6.98
C MET A 255 0.40 -17.16 6.21
N ARG A 256 -0.63 -17.86 5.67
CA ARG A 256 -0.44 -19.00 4.78
C ARG A 256 0.23 -18.54 3.49
N ASP A 257 -0.34 -17.51 2.87
CA ASP A 257 0.09 -16.98 1.58
C ASP A 257 1.49 -16.36 1.69
N LEU A 258 1.77 -15.63 2.77
CA LEU A 258 3.10 -15.13 3.10
C LEU A 258 4.15 -16.25 3.10
N ARG A 259 3.85 -17.36 3.78
CA ARG A 259 4.74 -18.51 3.90
C ARG A 259 4.96 -19.23 2.57
N LEU A 260 3.90 -19.36 1.76
CA LEU A 260 3.97 -19.98 0.42
C LEU A 260 4.77 -19.10 -0.55
N PHE A 261 4.57 -17.79 -0.49
CA PHE A 261 5.25 -16.86 -1.37
C PHE A 261 6.74 -16.68 -1.03
N CYS A 262 7.15 -16.82 0.23
CA CYS A 262 8.52 -16.63 0.71
C CYS A 262 9.13 -15.29 0.24
N PRO A 263 8.63 -14.13 0.71
CA PRO A 263 9.17 -12.82 0.33
C PRO A 263 10.46 -12.48 1.08
N GLU A 264 11.23 -11.57 0.54
CA GLU A 264 12.37 -10.94 1.21
C GLU A 264 11.94 -9.72 2.03
N MET A 265 10.92 -9.00 1.54
CA MET A 265 10.35 -7.82 2.18
C MET A 265 8.85 -7.96 2.43
N ILE A 266 8.40 -7.46 3.59
CA ILE A 266 6.97 -7.42 3.94
C ILE A 266 6.57 -6.01 4.34
N LEU A 267 5.42 -5.53 3.83
CA LEU A 267 4.79 -4.29 4.32
C LEU A 267 3.75 -4.62 5.38
N LEU A 268 3.90 -4.05 6.55
CA LEU A 268 3.03 -4.32 7.70
C LEU A 268 2.62 -3.03 8.43
N VAL A 269 1.59 -3.19 9.27
CA VAL A 269 1.25 -2.23 10.33
C VAL A 269 1.59 -2.84 11.70
N PRO A 270 1.77 -2.05 12.78
CA PRO A 270 2.21 -2.55 14.07
C PRO A 270 1.43 -3.74 14.62
N MET A 271 0.10 -3.74 14.44
CA MET A 271 -0.77 -4.84 14.90
C MET A 271 -0.45 -6.18 14.21
N MET A 272 -0.11 -6.15 12.93
CA MET A 272 0.28 -7.36 12.19
C MET A 272 1.63 -7.89 12.66
N MET A 273 2.57 -7.00 12.96
CA MET A 273 3.84 -7.38 13.58
C MET A 273 3.62 -8.07 14.94
N GLU A 274 2.69 -7.55 15.75
CA GLU A 274 2.30 -8.21 17.03
C GLU A 274 1.73 -9.61 16.79
N SER A 275 0.93 -9.78 15.73
CA SER A 275 0.38 -11.08 15.35
C SER A 275 1.46 -12.07 14.97
N LEU A 276 2.41 -11.67 14.12
CA LEU A 276 3.53 -12.50 13.72
C LEU A 276 4.39 -12.94 14.93
N ILE A 277 4.76 -11.99 15.77
CA ILE A 277 5.56 -12.30 16.99
C ILE A 277 4.79 -13.25 17.91
N ARG A 278 3.46 -13.08 18.05
CA ARG A 278 2.64 -14.01 18.84
C ARG A 278 2.70 -15.41 18.25
N SER A 279 2.57 -15.56 16.95
CA SER A 279 2.64 -16.85 16.26
C SER A 279 4.01 -17.49 16.41
N ILE A 280 5.10 -16.74 16.23
CA ILE A 280 6.49 -17.20 16.45
C ILE A 280 6.68 -17.70 17.90
N ARG A 281 6.18 -16.93 18.87
CA ARG A 281 6.28 -17.28 20.29
C ARG A 281 5.49 -18.55 20.64
N LEU A 282 4.36 -18.80 19.98
CA LEU A 282 3.57 -20.02 20.13
C LEU A 282 4.35 -21.23 19.60
N GLU A 283 4.95 -21.11 18.40
CA GLU A 283 5.80 -22.17 17.86
C GLU A 283 7.01 -22.45 18.74
N GLN A 284 7.71 -21.42 19.23
CA GLN A 284 8.81 -21.57 20.19
C GLN A 284 8.37 -22.28 21.48
N LYS A 285 7.14 -22.05 21.95
CA LYS A 285 6.61 -22.76 23.11
C LYS A 285 6.36 -24.24 22.81
N ARG A 286 5.86 -24.56 21.61
CA ARG A 286 5.67 -25.95 21.15
C ARG A 286 6.98 -26.71 21.07
N ASP A 287 8.03 -26.05 20.57
CA ASP A 287 9.37 -26.64 20.42
C ASP A 287 10.18 -26.67 21.73
N GLY A 288 9.70 -26.08 22.82
CA GLY A 288 10.45 -25.95 24.07
C GLY A 288 11.58 -24.91 24.04
N THR A 289 11.73 -24.14 22.95
CA THR A 289 12.85 -23.22 22.72
C THR A 289 12.59 -21.79 23.18
N ARG A 290 11.43 -21.53 23.78
CA ARG A 290 11.01 -20.17 24.20
C ARG A 290 11.98 -19.50 25.19
N GLU A 291 12.56 -20.23 26.12
CA GLU A 291 13.50 -19.68 27.10
C GLU A 291 14.85 -19.33 26.45
N GLU A 292 15.29 -20.11 25.47
CA GLU A 292 16.50 -19.80 24.69
C GLU A 292 16.32 -18.52 23.87
N ALA A 293 15.17 -18.38 23.21
CA ALA A 293 14.80 -17.18 22.47
C ALA A 293 14.78 -15.92 23.37
N LYS A 294 14.25 -16.02 24.59
CA LYS A 294 14.29 -14.94 25.58
C LYS A 294 15.72 -14.57 25.99
N LYS A 295 16.57 -15.56 26.19
CA LYS A 295 18.01 -15.34 26.52
C LYS A 295 18.72 -14.66 25.34
N ALA A 296 18.47 -15.12 24.12
CA ALA A 296 19.02 -14.53 22.90
C ALA A 296 18.61 -13.07 22.75
N LEU A 297 17.32 -12.74 22.93
CA LEU A 297 16.81 -11.37 22.89
C LEU A 297 17.48 -10.46 23.94
N LYS A 298 17.65 -10.93 25.19
CA LYS A 298 18.36 -10.17 26.22
C LYS A 298 19.81 -9.91 25.83
N ARG A 299 20.51 -10.91 25.26
CA ARG A 299 21.88 -10.75 24.76
C ARG A 299 21.94 -9.75 23.60
N TYR A 300 21.02 -9.84 22.63
CA TYR A 300 20.92 -8.91 21.53
C TYR A 300 20.74 -7.47 22.01
N GLN A 301 19.81 -7.23 22.93
CA GLN A 301 19.55 -5.90 23.51
C GLN A 301 20.78 -5.36 24.26
N SER A 302 21.48 -6.21 25.02
CA SER A 302 22.70 -5.83 25.73
C SER A 302 23.83 -5.43 24.76
N ARG A 303 24.11 -6.25 23.75
CA ARG A 303 25.15 -5.96 22.74
C ARG A 303 24.85 -4.70 21.93
N LYS A 304 23.59 -4.49 21.54
CA LYS A 304 23.15 -3.29 20.83
C LYS A 304 23.37 -2.04 21.68
N LYS A 305 23.12 -2.10 22.99
CA LYS A 305 23.38 -0.98 23.92
C LYS A 305 24.84 -0.53 23.91
N TYR A 306 25.79 -1.45 23.70
CA TYR A 306 27.22 -1.16 23.63
C TYR A 306 27.75 -1.06 22.20
N HIS A 307 26.88 -0.99 21.18
CA HIS A 307 27.26 -0.95 19.75
C HIS A 307 28.13 -2.13 19.30
N LEU A 308 28.01 -3.28 19.93
CA LEU A 308 28.71 -4.52 19.56
C LEU A 308 27.91 -5.25 18.49
N SER A 309 28.61 -5.86 17.52
CA SER A 309 27.97 -6.69 16.51
C SER A 309 27.29 -7.92 17.12
N CYS A 310 26.14 -8.29 16.61
CA CYS A 310 25.38 -9.46 17.03
C CYS A 310 25.16 -10.39 15.85
N SER A 311 25.33 -11.68 16.05
CA SER A 311 24.81 -12.67 15.11
C SER A 311 23.29 -12.77 15.28
N PRO A 312 22.53 -12.79 14.19
CA PRO A 312 21.10 -13.04 14.24
C PRO A 312 20.80 -14.39 14.90
N PHE A 313 19.72 -14.45 15.66
CA PHE A 313 19.21 -15.70 16.22
C PHE A 313 18.08 -16.18 15.32
N VAL A 314 18.39 -17.18 14.48
CA VAL A 314 17.40 -17.82 13.60
C VAL A 314 16.93 -19.09 14.27
N HIS A 315 15.63 -19.32 14.25
CA HIS A 315 15.01 -20.48 14.89
C HIS A 315 13.94 -21.10 13.98
N ASP A 316 13.77 -22.41 14.01
CA ASP A 316 12.80 -23.15 13.21
C ASP A 316 11.36 -22.61 13.33
N ALA A 317 11.00 -22.10 14.52
CA ALA A 317 9.74 -21.44 14.76
C ALA A 317 9.50 -20.19 13.88
N LEU A 318 10.58 -19.43 13.59
CA LEU A 318 10.50 -18.28 12.67
C LEU A 318 10.20 -18.75 11.26
N THR A 319 10.94 -19.71 10.75
CA THR A 319 10.77 -20.27 9.41
C THR A 319 9.38 -20.86 9.18
N ARG A 320 8.82 -21.54 10.20
CA ARG A 320 7.44 -22.05 10.11
C ARG A 320 6.36 -20.96 10.01
N VAL A 321 6.63 -19.76 10.49
CA VAL A 321 5.66 -18.64 10.48
C VAL A 321 5.86 -17.74 9.28
N LEU A 322 7.12 -17.39 8.95
CA LEU A 322 7.46 -16.38 7.94
C LEU A 322 8.06 -16.96 6.65
N GLY A 323 8.45 -18.24 6.64
CA GLY A 323 9.40 -18.74 5.65
C GLY A 323 10.84 -18.38 6.04
N ASP A 324 11.77 -18.67 5.15
CA ASP A 324 13.22 -18.54 5.40
C ASP A 324 13.88 -17.30 4.76
N SER A 325 13.13 -16.58 3.92
CA SER A 325 13.68 -15.49 3.08
C SER A 325 13.47 -14.09 3.65
N VAL A 326 12.55 -13.91 4.62
CA VAL A 326 12.20 -12.58 5.15
C VAL A 326 13.38 -11.94 5.87
N SER A 327 13.90 -10.87 5.32
CA SER A 327 15.01 -10.08 5.87
C SER A 327 14.62 -8.65 6.24
N LEU A 328 13.50 -8.15 5.69
CA LEU A 328 13.07 -6.76 5.83
C LEU A 328 11.56 -6.64 6.12
N ILE A 329 11.22 -5.86 7.11
CA ILE A 329 9.86 -5.41 7.38
C ILE A 329 9.80 -3.90 7.29
N ILE A 330 8.92 -3.37 6.42
CA ILE A 330 8.57 -1.94 6.41
C ILE A 330 7.30 -1.77 7.23
N CYS A 331 7.39 -1.00 8.30
CA CYS A 331 6.26 -0.73 9.19
C CYS A 331 5.79 0.72 9.05
N GLY A 332 4.50 0.92 8.74
CA GLY A 332 3.89 2.24 8.55
C GLY A 332 2.51 2.35 9.20
N GLY A 333 1.86 3.49 9.03
CA GLY A 333 0.48 3.72 9.43
C GLY A 333 0.22 4.01 10.92
N ALA A 334 1.12 3.64 11.82
CA ALA A 334 1.05 3.94 13.25
C ALA A 334 2.44 3.90 13.89
N GLN A 335 2.55 4.42 15.12
CA GLN A 335 3.81 4.36 15.87
C GLN A 335 4.20 2.91 16.17
N GLN A 336 5.42 2.57 15.80
CA GLN A 336 5.99 1.24 16.00
C GLN A 336 6.39 1.02 17.47
N ASN A 337 6.19 -0.21 17.94
CA ASN A 337 6.72 -0.63 19.24
C ASN A 337 8.19 -1.06 19.09
N GLU A 338 9.08 -0.29 19.70
CA GLU A 338 10.53 -0.52 19.66
C GLU A 338 10.94 -1.95 20.10
N ARG A 339 10.26 -2.49 21.13
CA ARG A 339 10.55 -3.85 21.61
C ARG A 339 10.26 -4.91 20.57
N LEU A 340 9.21 -4.73 19.76
CA LEU A 340 8.90 -5.64 18.67
C LEU A 340 9.96 -5.56 17.57
N ALA A 341 10.41 -4.37 17.21
CA ALA A 341 11.48 -4.19 16.23
C ALA A 341 12.80 -4.86 16.70
N GLN A 342 13.13 -4.73 17.98
CA GLN A 342 14.29 -5.41 18.57
C GLN A 342 14.15 -6.93 18.57
N GLU A 343 12.95 -7.47 18.79
CA GLU A 343 12.72 -8.92 18.74
C GLU A 343 12.88 -9.44 17.30
N PHE A 344 12.34 -8.78 16.29
CA PHE A 344 12.62 -9.11 14.89
C PHE A 344 14.10 -8.98 14.53
N GLY A 345 14.78 -7.92 15.01
CA GLY A 345 16.21 -7.75 14.84
C GLY A 345 17.04 -8.88 15.44
N CYS A 346 16.60 -9.47 16.56
CA CYS A 346 17.21 -10.66 17.15
C CYS A 346 17.12 -11.88 16.22
N TYR A 347 16.08 -11.96 15.40
CA TYR A 347 15.90 -13.00 14.39
C TYR A 347 16.59 -12.67 13.05
N GLY A 348 17.34 -11.57 12.97
CA GLY A 348 18.03 -11.15 11.75
C GLY A 348 17.16 -10.34 10.78
N ILE A 349 15.93 -9.99 11.17
CA ILE A 349 15.01 -9.23 10.33
C ILE A 349 15.15 -7.72 10.63
N CYS A 350 15.49 -6.94 9.63
CA CYS A 350 15.54 -5.48 9.72
C CYS A 350 14.11 -4.92 9.74
N VAL A 351 13.79 -4.05 10.70
CA VAL A 351 12.50 -3.38 10.76
C VAL A 351 12.70 -1.88 10.54
N LEU A 352 12.13 -1.34 9.48
CA LEU A 352 12.21 0.07 9.12
C LEU A 352 10.85 0.73 9.30
N GLN A 353 10.84 1.83 10.02
CA GLN A 353 9.63 2.64 10.15
C GLN A 353 9.57 3.68 9.05
N GLY A 354 8.40 3.78 8.40
CA GLY A 354 8.01 4.86 7.50
C GLY A 354 6.93 5.75 8.11
N TYR A 355 6.88 7.00 7.66
CA TYR A 355 5.86 7.97 8.04
C TYR A 355 5.28 8.64 6.80
N GLY A 356 3.99 8.82 6.83
CA GLY A 356 3.27 9.53 5.82
C GLY A 356 1.79 9.66 6.11
N VAL A 357 1.13 10.38 5.25
CA VAL A 357 -0.31 10.62 5.25
C VAL A 357 -0.82 10.53 3.82
N THR A 358 -2.07 10.15 3.62
CA THR A 358 -2.64 9.98 2.27
C THR A 358 -2.45 11.21 1.41
N GLU A 359 -2.54 12.40 2.00
CA GLU A 359 -2.33 13.71 1.35
C GLU A 359 -0.90 13.94 0.85
N CYS A 360 0.04 13.05 1.15
CA CYS A 360 1.43 13.10 0.68
C CYS A 360 1.82 11.89 -0.17
N GLY A 361 0.87 11.19 -0.76
CA GLY A 361 1.00 10.21 -1.79
C GLY A 361 1.56 8.79 -1.54
N PRO A 362 1.64 8.18 -0.33
CA PRO A 362 1.47 8.70 1.02
C PRO A 362 2.78 9.02 1.77
N LEU A 363 3.96 8.55 1.30
CA LEU A 363 5.22 8.49 2.06
C LEU A 363 5.92 9.85 2.10
N ILE A 364 6.27 10.30 3.29
CA ILE A 364 7.07 11.52 3.54
C ILE A 364 8.50 11.16 3.90
N SER A 365 8.69 10.16 4.76
CA SER A 365 10.00 9.72 5.25
C SER A 365 10.02 8.23 5.56
N VAL A 366 11.20 7.63 5.50
CA VAL A 366 11.43 6.23 5.88
C VAL A 366 12.85 6.04 6.41
N ASN A 367 13.03 5.14 7.36
CA ASN A 367 14.36 4.71 7.81
C ASN A 367 15.08 3.93 6.70
N ARG A 368 16.41 3.95 6.72
CA ARG A 368 17.26 3.23 5.76
C ARG A 368 17.83 1.95 6.40
N ASN A 369 18.10 0.93 5.59
CA ASN A 369 18.63 -0.37 6.04
C ASN A 369 19.88 -0.23 6.93
N ARG A 370 20.86 0.55 6.51
CA ARG A 370 22.15 0.70 7.21
C ARG A 370 22.23 1.92 8.14
N ARG A 371 21.31 2.88 8.00
CA ARG A 371 21.23 4.11 8.79
C ARG A 371 19.80 4.36 9.25
N HIS A 372 19.37 3.61 10.21
CA HIS A 372 18.09 3.83 10.88
C HIS A 372 18.31 4.30 12.33
N ARG A 373 17.31 4.98 12.85
CA ARG A 373 17.23 5.34 14.25
C ARG A 373 15.94 4.81 14.83
N GLU A 374 16.08 4.08 15.92
CA GLU A 374 14.96 3.71 16.76
C GLU A 374 14.21 4.99 17.16
N ASN A 375 12.90 4.96 17.27
CA ASN A 375 12.04 6.10 17.58
C ASN A 375 11.98 7.22 16.51
N SER A 376 12.73 7.12 15.41
CA SER A 376 12.61 8.02 14.26
C SER A 376 11.80 7.37 13.15
N VAL A 377 11.09 8.19 12.40
CA VAL A 377 10.41 7.78 11.16
C VAL A 377 11.30 7.95 9.92
N GLY A 378 12.61 8.11 10.14
CA GLY A 378 13.63 8.12 9.10
C GLY A 378 13.94 9.47 8.50
N VAL A 379 14.49 9.45 7.29
CA VAL A 379 14.88 10.61 6.51
C VAL A 379 13.84 10.88 5.42
N LEU A 380 13.78 12.13 4.94
CA LEU A 380 12.80 12.53 3.93
C LEU A 380 13.07 11.84 2.58
N LEU A 381 12.01 11.54 1.84
CA LEU A 381 12.11 11.20 0.42
C LEU A 381 12.85 12.30 -0.34
N PRO A 382 13.53 11.96 -1.46
CA PRO A 382 14.11 12.97 -2.34
C PRO A 382 13.09 14.06 -2.68
N GLU A 383 13.54 15.30 -2.88
CA GLU A 383 12.73 16.49 -3.23
C GLU A 383 11.63 16.84 -2.21
N THR A 384 11.37 16.02 -1.21
CA THR A 384 10.43 16.34 -0.13
C THR A 384 11.07 17.29 0.87
N ARG A 385 10.35 18.33 1.24
CA ARG A 385 10.77 19.34 2.21
C ARG A 385 9.83 19.34 3.40
N VAL A 386 10.40 19.43 4.58
CA VAL A 386 9.66 19.55 5.85
C VAL A 386 10.07 20.82 6.56
N LYS A 387 9.08 21.52 7.11
CA LYS A 387 9.24 22.67 8.00
C LYS A 387 8.49 22.37 9.29
N ILE A 388 9.11 22.68 10.43
CA ILE A 388 8.42 22.60 11.73
C ILE A 388 7.98 23.99 12.12
N ARG A 389 6.68 24.18 12.37
CA ARG A 389 6.10 25.43 12.82
C ARG A 389 5.16 25.16 13.99
N ASP A 390 5.44 25.77 15.13
CA ASP A 390 4.72 25.55 16.40
C ASP A 390 4.59 24.05 16.76
N GLY A 391 5.67 23.29 16.47
CA GLY A 391 5.73 21.85 16.68
C GLY A 391 5.04 21.03 15.60
N GLU A 392 4.27 21.62 14.69
CA GLU A 392 3.60 20.91 13.60
C GLU A 392 4.51 20.68 12.40
N ILE A 393 4.38 19.49 11.82
CA ILE A 393 5.09 19.09 10.60
C ILE A 393 4.32 19.62 9.39
N LEU A 394 4.97 20.50 8.63
CA LEU A 394 4.48 21.02 7.35
C LEU A 394 5.30 20.42 6.22
N VAL A 395 4.63 20.01 5.14
CA VAL A 395 5.26 19.29 4.02
C VAL A 395 5.07 20.05 2.71
N LYS A 396 6.10 20.04 1.87
CA LYS A 396 6.06 20.50 0.48
C LYS A 396 6.91 19.59 -0.39
N GLY A 397 6.39 19.19 -1.53
CA GLY A 397 7.11 18.31 -2.47
C GLY A 397 6.20 17.74 -3.56
N PRO A 398 6.77 16.95 -4.48
CA PRO A 398 6.04 16.40 -5.63
C PRO A 398 4.89 15.45 -5.25
N SER A 399 4.96 14.80 -4.09
CA SER A 399 3.94 13.85 -3.62
C SER A 399 2.76 14.51 -2.90
N VAL A 400 2.81 15.84 -2.64
CA VAL A 400 1.72 16.54 -1.94
C VAL A 400 0.50 16.66 -2.85
N PHE A 401 -0.66 16.27 -2.35
CA PHE A 401 -1.92 16.20 -3.07
C PHE A 401 -2.42 17.52 -3.65
N LYS A 402 -3.34 17.45 -4.60
CA LYS A 402 -3.96 18.64 -5.21
C LYS A 402 -5.00 19.31 -4.29
N GLY A 403 -5.63 18.55 -3.42
CA GLY A 403 -6.70 18.99 -2.53
C GLY A 403 -7.73 17.89 -2.27
N TYR A 404 -8.80 18.26 -1.58
CA TYR A 404 -9.93 17.37 -1.32
C TYR A 404 -11.02 17.59 -2.38
N TYR A 405 -11.52 16.48 -2.95
CA TYR A 405 -12.56 16.52 -3.99
C TYR A 405 -13.84 17.18 -3.46
N LYS A 406 -14.39 18.15 -4.19
CA LYS A 406 -15.56 18.94 -3.80
C LYS A 406 -15.47 19.60 -2.42
N ALA A 407 -14.26 19.88 -1.92
CA ALA A 407 -14.07 20.43 -0.58
C ALA A 407 -12.98 21.53 -0.55
N ASP A 408 -13.15 22.58 -1.37
CA ASP A 408 -12.19 23.69 -1.51
C ASP A 408 -11.92 24.42 -0.18
N GLY A 409 -12.94 24.55 0.66
CA GLY A 409 -12.81 25.15 2.00
C GLY A 409 -11.90 24.36 2.91
N GLU A 410 -11.99 23.01 2.87
CA GLU A 410 -11.10 22.13 3.63
C GLU A 410 -9.70 22.10 3.00
N THR A 411 -9.61 22.15 1.69
CA THR A 411 -8.32 22.26 0.98
C THR A 411 -7.60 23.54 1.39
N LYS A 412 -8.26 24.69 1.37
CA LYS A 412 -7.63 25.97 1.81
C LYS A 412 -7.14 25.90 3.26
N LYS A 413 -7.90 25.28 4.16
CA LYS A 413 -7.52 25.11 5.58
C LYS A 413 -6.34 24.13 5.76
N ALA A 414 -6.14 23.21 4.84
CA ALA A 414 -5.07 22.22 4.91
C ALA A 414 -3.69 22.80 4.50
N PHE A 415 -3.66 23.98 3.88
CA PHE A 415 -2.43 24.63 3.45
C PHE A 415 -2.19 25.94 4.19
N SER A 416 -0.91 26.25 4.45
CA SER A 416 -0.44 27.52 4.97
C SER A 416 0.82 27.94 4.23
N ASP A 417 0.78 29.10 3.54
CA ASP A 417 1.90 29.64 2.75
C ASP A 417 2.45 28.62 1.73
N GLY A 418 1.58 27.83 1.10
CA GLY A 418 1.96 26.79 0.13
C GLY A 418 2.60 25.54 0.76
N TRP A 419 2.50 25.35 2.07
CA TRP A 419 2.88 24.13 2.79
C TRP A 419 1.64 23.39 3.26
N PHE A 420 1.62 22.10 3.06
CA PHE A 420 0.57 21.25 3.60
C PHE A 420 0.79 21.03 5.10
N CYS A 421 -0.23 21.28 5.89
CA CYS A 421 -0.27 21.10 7.34
C CYS A 421 -0.73 19.69 7.69
N THR A 422 0.19 18.83 8.15
CA THR A 422 -0.15 17.40 8.38
C THR A 422 -1.05 17.18 9.59
N GLY A 423 -1.08 18.14 10.53
CA GLY A 423 -1.69 17.98 11.83
C GLY A 423 -0.89 17.10 12.79
N ASP A 424 0.24 16.54 12.37
CA ASP A 424 1.15 15.78 13.22
C ASP A 424 2.22 16.68 13.82
N LEU A 425 2.56 16.42 15.08
CA LEU A 425 3.60 17.15 15.82
C LEU A 425 4.91 16.36 15.75
N GLY A 426 6.02 17.08 15.62
CA GLY A 426 7.32 16.44 15.55
C GLY A 426 8.48 17.43 15.44
N TYR A 427 9.66 16.88 15.28
CA TYR A 427 10.89 17.64 15.07
C TYR A 427 11.86 16.88 14.16
N MET A 428 12.81 17.60 13.60
CA MET A 428 13.91 17.03 12.83
C MET A 428 15.22 17.24 13.57
N ASP A 429 16.04 16.20 13.69
CA ASP A 429 17.35 16.32 14.31
C ASP A 429 18.39 16.92 13.34
N ARG A 430 19.58 17.27 13.87
CA ARG A 430 20.67 17.85 13.06
C ARG A 430 21.21 16.90 11.99
N LYS A 431 20.91 15.60 12.06
CA LYS A 431 21.30 14.58 11.07
C LYS A 431 20.20 14.32 10.02
N GLY A 432 19.07 15.05 10.09
CA GLY A 432 17.98 14.98 9.14
C GLY A 432 16.96 13.85 9.42
N PHE A 433 17.01 13.23 10.60
CA PHE A 433 15.98 12.27 10.99
C PHE A 433 14.75 12.99 11.52
N LEU A 434 13.57 12.56 11.05
CA LEU A 434 12.28 13.07 11.49
C LEU A 434 11.73 12.23 12.64
N TYR A 435 11.15 12.89 13.63
CA TYR A 435 10.54 12.29 14.82
C TYR A 435 9.13 12.79 15.00
N ILE A 436 8.18 11.86 15.21
CA ILE A 436 6.77 12.17 15.51
C ILE A 436 6.59 12.17 17.02
N THR A 437 6.01 13.23 17.56
CA THR A 437 5.77 13.37 19.02
C THR A 437 4.30 13.30 19.39
N GLY A 438 3.39 13.45 18.42
CA GLY A 438 1.94 13.39 18.65
C GLY A 438 1.12 13.96 17.51
N ARG A 439 -0.15 14.27 17.79
CA ARG A 439 -1.06 14.99 16.88
C ARG A 439 -1.59 16.27 17.51
N LYS A 440 -1.75 17.31 16.71
CA LYS A 440 -2.22 18.64 17.13
C LYS A 440 -3.66 18.65 17.70
N ARG A 441 -4.49 17.66 17.32
CA ARG A 441 -5.85 17.44 17.83
C ARG A 441 -5.96 16.04 18.41
N ILE A 442 -5.59 15.88 19.68
CA ILE A 442 -5.98 14.69 20.45
C ILE A 442 -7.28 15.01 21.18
N TRP A 443 -8.40 14.81 20.52
CA TRP A 443 -9.57 14.36 21.24
C TRP A 443 -9.46 12.84 21.32
N TRP A 444 -9.26 12.33 22.53
CA TRP A 444 -9.28 10.95 22.94
C TRP A 444 -9.74 9.95 21.86
N CYS A 445 -8.82 9.31 21.19
CA CYS A 445 -9.15 8.22 20.29
C CYS A 445 -8.21 7.04 20.54
N SER A 446 -8.65 6.16 21.45
CA SER A 446 -8.29 4.73 21.45
C SER A 446 -8.63 4.06 20.09
N ALA A 447 -9.18 4.81 19.14
CA ALA A 447 -9.62 4.39 17.82
C ALA A 447 -8.52 4.36 16.76
N THR A 448 -7.34 4.98 16.97
CA THR A 448 -6.30 5.04 15.92
C THR A 448 -5.68 3.66 15.65
N VAL A 449 -5.62 2.80 16.64
CA VAL A 449 -5.23 1.39 16.47
C VAL A 449 -6.33 0.57 15.80
N LYS A 450 -7.61 0.93 16.02
CA LYS A 450 -8.75 0.28 15.37
C LYS A 450 -8.88 0.62 13.88
N LYS A 451 -8.23 1.67 13.40
CA LYS A 451 -8.39 2.22 12.05
C LYS A 451 -7.76 1.39 10.94
N TRP A 452 -6.69 0.67 11.25
CA TRP A 452 -5.93 -0.15 10.30
C TRP A 452 -6.21 -1.64 10.43
N CYS A 453 -7.21 -2.00 11.28
CA CYS A 453 -7.60 -3.39 11.45
C CYS A 453 -8.90 -3.65 10.70
N PRO A 454 -8.88 -4.45 9.65
CA PRO A 454 -10.06 -4.93 8.98
C PRO A 454 -11.11 -5.47 9.97
N ARG A 455 -12.42 -5.31 9.70
CA ARG A 455 -13.50 -5.87 10.53
C ARG A 455 -13.35 -7.38 10.70
N SER A 456 -12.90 -8.08 9.65
CA SER A 456 -12.55 -9.49 9.65
C SER A 456 -11.43 -9.83 10.64
N TRP A 457 -10.49 -8.90 10.87
CA TRP A 457 -9.43 -9.02 11.88
C TRP A 457 -9.95 -8.72 13.29
N ARG A 458 -10.92 -7.81 13.42
CA ARG A 458 -11.51 -7.47 14.71
C ARG A 458 -12.31 -8.63 15.32
N SER A 459 -13.04 -9.39 14.51
CA SER A 459 -13.85 -10.51 14.98
C SER A 459 -13.03 -11.71 15.44
N SER A 460 -11.89 -11.99 14.81
CA SER A 460 -10.96 -13.05 15.23
C SER A 460 -10.08 -12.62 16.42
N TYR A 461 -9.72 -11.33 16.51
CA TYR A 461 -8.85 -10.81 17.57
C TYR A 461 -9.56 -10.46 18.87
N CYS A 462 -10.75 -9.86 18.81
CA CYS A 462 -11.53 -9.56 20.03
C CYS A 462 -11.95 -10.83 20.77
N ARG A 463 -12.24 -11.93 20.07
CA ARG A 463 -12.56 -13.19 20.74
C ARG A 463 -11.36 -13.82 21.47
N SER A 464 -10.14 -13.65 20.96
CA SER A 464 -8.92 -14.17 21.60
C SER A 464 -8.43 -13.30 22.77
N LEU A 465 -8.78 -12.01 22.81
CA LEU A 465 -8.44 -11.10 23.91
C LEU A 465 -9.43 -11.19 25.09
N LEU A 466 -10.69 -11.56 24.82
CA LEU A 466 -11.73 -11.72 25.85
C LEU A 466 -11.78 -13.15 26.42
N SER A 467 -11.17 -14.12 25.77
CA SER A 467 -11.04 -15.50 26.23
C SER A 467 -9.71 -15.80 26.95
N GLY A 468 -9.10 -14.80 27.55
CA GLY A 468 -7.95 -14.97 28.44
C GLY A 468 -8.31 -15.88 29.64
N LYS A 469 -8.37 -17.17 29.39
CA LYS A 469 -8.25 -18.27 30.32
C LYS A 469 -7.28 -19.28 29.75
#